data_08d82159d0749c842df2f2f07e02b627
#
_entry.id   08d82159d0749c842df2f2f07e02b627
#
_cell.length_a   1.000
_cell.length_b   1.000
_cell.length_c   1.000
_cell.angle_alpha   90.00
_cell.angle_beta   90.00
_cell.angle_gamma   90.00
#
_symmetry.space_group_name_H-M   'P 1'
#
loop_
_entity.id
_entity.type
_entity.pdbx_description
1 polymer ?
#
loop_
_entity_poly.entity_id
_entity_poly.type
_entity_poly.pdbx_seq_one_letter_code
_entity_poly.pdbx_strand_id
1 'polypeptide(L)'
;TFGRGMYPLIMRSYHAFATATPAEADNARRELIALLERVQSLLLRRTIVGTSTDSLVARLCRARAEGAEALEYAFARIMPSDERVRGALKYGALPHPAYVLGRLAGANNLVDLEVAYIFPLAPADTWSGDATTVWADYSDDAQNSHRALAQTLGNLVLLEEHLAERAIDASFVEKRDALFAKSEIALTRDITETDAWGTAAIAARTVALTEAFLAIWPR
;
A
#
# COMPACT_ATOMS: atom_id res chain seq x y z
N THR A 1 3.87 8.64 13.29
CA THR A 1 4.97 8.98 12.37
C THR A 1 5.79 7.75 12.10
N PHE A 2 5.64 7.23 10.91
CA PHE A 2 6.31 6.02 10.44
C PHE A 2 7.83 6.23 10.37
N GLY A 3 8.60 5.39 11.03
CA GLY A 3 10.05 5.35 10.89
C GLY A 3 10.91 6.22 11.81
N ARG A 4 10.36 6.98 12.76
CA ARG A 4 11.19 7.78 13.70
C ARG A 4 12.26 6.97 14.40
N GLY A 5 12.00 5.71 14.74
CA GLY A 5 12.97 4.81 15.35
C GLY A 5 14.23 4.58 14.51
N MET A 6 14.19 4.83 13.19
CA MET A 6 15.32 4.62 12.28
C MET A 6 16.26 5.84 12.16
N TYR A 7 15.95 6.97 12.78
CA TYR A 7 16.80 8.17 12.71
C TYR A 7 18.28 7.91 13.06
N PRO A 8 18.66 7.16 14.11
CA PRO A 8 20.06 6.91 14.40
C PRO A 8 20.81 6.24 13.22
N LEU A 9 20.14 5.35 12.48
CA LEU A 9 20.71 4.72 11.30
C LEU A 9 20.84 5.70 10.13
N ILE A 10 19.83 6.55 9.90
CA ILE A 10 19.72 7.47 8.78
C ILE A 10 20.68 8.67 8.96
N MET A 11 20.79 9.20 10.18
CA MET A 11 21.56 10.41 10.49
C MET A 11 23.04 10.32 10.06
N ARG A 12 23.64 9.15 10.16
CA ARG A 12 25.04 8.97 9.69
C ARG A 12 25.16 9.16 8.18
N SER A 13 24.26 8.60 7.38
CA SER A 13 24.24 8.79 5.93
C SER A 13 23.87 10.21 5.55
N TYR A 14 22.92 10.80 6.28
CA TYR A 14 22.57 12.20 6.09
C TYR A 14 23.77 13.13 6.39
N HIS A 15 24.50 12.89 7.47
CA HIS A 15 25.72 13.67 7.78
C HIS A 15 26.76 13.53 6.68
N ALA A 16 27.02 12.32 6.21
CA ALA A 16 27.95 12.10 5.09
C ALA A 16 27.52 12.87 3.83
N PHE A 17 26.24 12.86 3.49
CA PHE A 17 25.69 13.65 2.40
C PHE A 17 25.82 15.16 2.62
N ALA A 18 25.48 15.65 3.83
CA ALA A 18 25.50 17.08 4.14
C ALA A 18 26.91 17.69 4.21
N THR A 19 27.95 16.86 4.45
CA THR A 19 29.34 17.29 4.58
C THR A 19 30.22 16.83 3.40
N ALA A 20 29.62 16.21 2.37
CA ALA A 20 30.33 15.72 1.20
C ALA A 20 30.93 16.86 0.40
N THR A 21 32.13 16.64 -0.10
CA THR A 21 32.77 17.55 -1.08
C THR A 21 32.00 17.47 -2.41
N PRO A 22 32.16 18.47 -3.33
CA PRO A 22 31.50 18.41 -4.63
C PRO A 22 31.80 17.12 -5.43
N ALA A 23 32.97 16.54 -5.26
CA ALA A 23 33.35 15.29 -5.94
C ALA A 23 32.63 14.05 -5.33
N GLU A 24 32.23 14.10 -4.07
CA GLU A 24 31.62 13.00 -3.34
C GLU A 24 30.08 13.12 -3.25
N ALA A 25 29.53 14.31 -3.51
CA ALA A 25 28.14 14.65 -3.27
C ALA A 25 27.14 13.69 -3.95
N ASP A 26 27.37 13.35 -5.21
CA ASP A 26 26.50 12.45 -5.97
C ASP A 26 26.52 11.02 -5.42
N ASN A 27 27.66 10.55 -4.95
CA ASN A 27 27.75 9.23 -4.33
C ASN A 27 27.05 9.20 -2.97
N ALA A 28 27.33 10.17 -2.12
CA ALA A 28 26.69 10.28 -0.80
C ALA A 28 25.17 10.44 -0.89
N ARG A 29 24.69 11.16 -1.91
CA ARG A 29 23.26 11.26 -2.21
C ARG A 29 22.64 9.91 -2.59
N ARG A 30 23.28 9.16 -3.51
CA ARG A 30 22.80 7.83 -3.91
C ARG A 30 22.74 6.87 -2.73
N GLU A 31 23.77 6.85 -1.90
CA GLU A 31 23.83 6.00 -0.70
C GLU A 31 22.73 6.35 0.31
N LEU A 32 22.46 7.65 0.51
CA LEU A 32 21.39 8.09 1.39
C LEU A 32 20.01 7.67 0.84
N ILE A 33 19.75 7.88 -0.45
CA ILE A 33 18.49 7.47 -1.10
C ILE A 33 18.31 5.97 -0.99
N ALA A 34 19.32 5.18 -1.35
CA ALA A 34 19.25 3.71 -1.26
C ALA A 34 18.96 3.23 0.16
N LEU A 35 19.57 3.84 1.18
CA LEU A 35 19.28 3.52 2.57
C LEU A 35 17.84 3.87 2.94
N LEU A 36 17.34 5.03 2.52
CA LEU A 36 15.96 5.46 2.81
C LEU A 36 14.94 4.52 2.17
N GLU A 37 15.15 4.11 0.92
CA GLU A 37 14.30 3.15 0.21
C GLU A 37 14.32 1.79 0.90
N ARG A 38 15.50 1.33 1.32
CA ARG A 38 15.66 0.05 2.04
C ARG A 38 14.95 0.07 3.39
N VAL A 39 15.05 1.17 4.14
CA VAL A 39 14.36 1.36 5.42
C VAL A 39 12.84 1.42 5.22
N GLN A 40 12.36 2.13 4.19
CA GLN A 40 10.93 2.18 3.87
C GLN A 40 10.38 0.79 3.54
N SER A 41 11.07 0.05 2.67
CA SER A 41 10.69 -1.32 2.32
C SER A 41 10.63 -2.21 3.55
N LEU A 42 11.67 -2.19 4.39
CA LEU A 42 11.70 -2.97 5.64
C LEU A 42 10.51 -2.67 6.54
N LEU A 43 10.29 -1.39 6.85
CA LEU A 43 9.25 -0.99 7.80
C LEU A 43 7.85 -1.33 7.27
N LEU A 44 7.58 -1.03 6.00
CA LEU A 44 6.27 -1.29 5.41
C LEU A 44 5.98 -2.79 5.30
N ARG A 45 6.94 -3.57 4.79
CA ARG A 45 6.78 -5.04 4.70
C ARG A 45 6.55 -5.67 6.07
N ARG A 46 7.28 -5.21 7.11
CA ARG A 46 7.07 -5.70 8.49
C ARG A 46 5.71 -5.33 9.05
N THR A 47 5.25 -4.10 8.80
CA THR A 47 3.92 -3.65 9.20
C THR A 47 2.82 -4.48 8.55
N ILE A 48 2.93 -4.76 7.24
CA ILE A 48 1.97 -5.59 6.49
C ILE A 48 1.90 -7.01 7.06
N VAL A 49 3.04 -7.63 7.36
CA VAL A 49 3.04 -9.01 7.92
C VAL A 49 2.81 -9.06 9.43
N GLY A 50 2.50 -7.94 10.07
CA GLY A 50 2.23 -7.85 11.51
C GLY A 50 3.45 -8.16 12.38
N THR A 51 4.68 -7.93 11.88
CA THR A 51 5.89 -8.20 12.65
C THR A 51 6.40 -6.93 13.31
N SER A 52 6.74 -6.98 14.61
CA SER A 52 7.25 -5.82 15.34
C SER A 52 8.46 -5.17 14.66
N THR A 53 8.49 -3.85 14.71
CA THR A 53 9.62 -3.02 14.28
C THR A 53 10.55 -2.62 15.42
N ASP A 54 10.27 -3.09 16.64
CA ASP A 54 11.06 -2.76 17.83
C ASP A 54 12.49 -3.34 17.74
N SER A 55 13.42 -2.65 18.36
CA SER A 55 14.84 -3.03 18.44
C SER A 55 15.59 -3.21 17.12
N LEU A 56 14.96 -3.00 15.97
CA LEU A 56 15.61 -3.14 14.66
C LEU A 56 16.78 -2.17 14.49
N VAL A 57 16.60 -0.93 14.94
CA VAL A 57 17.60 0.14 14.78
C VAL A 57 18.93 -0.20 15.44
N ALA A 58 18.90 -0.74 16.67
CA ALA A 58 20.12 -1.11 17.39
C ALA A 58 20.90 -2.22 16.65
N ARG A 59 20.18 -3.19 16.05
CA ARG A 59 20.75 -4.26 15.23
C ARG A 59 21.37 -3.71 13.96
N LEU A 60 20.65 -2.85 13.23
CA LEU A 60 21.13 -2.26 11.97
C LEU A 60 22.29 -1.29 12.21
N CYS A 61 22.27 -0.50 13.29
CA CYS A 61 23.38 0.38 13.63
C CYS A 61 24.65 -0.40 13.98
N ARG A 62 24.54 -1.53 14.68
CA ARG A 62 25.69 -2.42 14.95
C ARG A 62 26.24 -3.02 13.65
N ALA A 63 25.38 -3.61 12.83
CA ALA A 63 25.79 -4.16 11.55
C ALA A 63 26.45 -3.11 10.64
N ARG A 64 25.94 -1.88 10.64
CA ARG A 64 26.55 -0.77 9.90
C ARG A 64 27.95 -0.43 10.40
N ALA A 65 28.21 -0.53 11.70
CA ALA A 65 29.52 -0.29 12.26
C ALA A 65 30.55 -1.37 11.86
N GLU A 66 30.07 -2.58 11.55
CA GLU A 66 30.88 -3.70 11.05
C GLU A 66 31.17 -3.59 9.55
N GLY A 67 30.38 -2.83 8.79
CA GLY A 67 30.57 -2.58 7.35
C GLY A 67 29.31 -2.74 6.50
N ALA A 68 29.46 -2.47 5.20
CA ALA A 68 28.34 -2.50 4.26
C ALA A 68 27.75 -3.92 4.09
N GLU A 69 28.57 -4.93 3.97
CA GLU A 69 28.14 -6.33 3.83
C GLU A 69 27.36 -6.81 5.05
N ALA A 70 27.82 -6.46 6.26
CA ALA A 70 27.13 -6.81 7.50
C ALA A 70 25.77 -6.13 7.58
N LEU A 71 25.67 -4.89 7.13
CA LEU A 71 24.40 -4.16 7.05
C LEU A 71 23.43 -4.83 6.08
N GLU A 72 23.87 -5.17 4.87
CA GLU A 72 23.04 -5.88 3.89
C GLU A 72 22.58 -7.25 4.40
N TYR A 73 23.46 -8.00 5.01
CA TYR A 73 23.11 -9.28 5.65
C TYR A 73 22.08 -9.09 6.75
N ALA A 74 22.22 -8.04 7.58
CA ALA A 74 21.27 -7.73 8.64
C ALA A 74 19.88 -7.37 8.07
N PHE A 75 19.81 -6.57 7.00
CA PHE A 75 18.55 -6.29 6.30
C PHE A 75 17.93 -7.56 5.74
N ALA A 76 18.68 -8.37 5.01
CA ALA A 76 18.18 -9.61 4.39
C ALA A 76 17.56 -10.56 5.42
N ARG A 77 18.12 -10.64 6.63
CA ARG A 77 17.63 -11.50 7.71
C ARG A 77 16.35 -11.03 8.39
N ILE A 78 16.09 -9.74 8.40
CA ILE A 78 14.91 -9.16 9.09
C ILE A 78 13.80 -8.74 8.13
N MET A 79 14.09 -8.68 6.84
CA MET A 79 13.15 -8.34 5.78
C MET A 79 12.18 -9.51 5.54
N PRO A 80 10.86 -9.31 5.63
CA PRO A 80 9.89 -10.34 5.27
C PRO A 80 10.03 -10.78 3.81
N SER A 81 9.86 -12.08 3.55
CA SER A 81 9.87 -12.61 2.18
C SER A 81 8.63 -12.16 1.39
N ASP A 82 8.72 -12.25 0.07
CA ASP A 82 7.63 -11.88 -0.83
C ASP A 82 6.40 -12.76 -0.59
N GLU A 83 6.58 -14.05 -0.33
CA GLU A 83 5.48 -14.99 -0.03
C GLU A 83 4.73 -14.58 1.24
N ARG A 84 5.44 -14.13 2.27
CA ARG A 84 4.81 -13.64 3.50
C ARG A 84 4.00 -12.37 3.25
N VAL A 85 4.52 -11.45 2.43
CA VAL A 85 3.82 -10.23 2.05
C VAL A 85 2.59 -10.57 1.21
N ARG A 86 2.72 -11.44 0.19
CA ARG A 86 1.57 -11.91 -0.60
C ARG A 86 0.49 -12.53 0.27
N GLY A 87 0.87 -13.40 1.19
CA GLY A 87 -0.07 -14.03 2.12
C GLY A 87 -0.79 -13.01 3.01
N ALA A 88 -0.07 -12.01 3.52
CA ALA A 88 -0.65 -10.97 4.36
C ALA A 88 -1.59 -10.02 3.60
N LEU A 89 -1.24 -9.60 2.38
CA LEU A 89 -2.06 -8.71 1.55
C LEU A 89 -3.29 -9.41 0.97
N LYS A 90 -3.26 -10.72 0.83
CA LYS A 90 -4.37 -11.48 0.23
C LYS A 90 -5.67 -11.37 1.03
N TYR A 91 -5.57 -11.36 2.36
CA TYR A 91 -6.74 -11.39 3.24
C TYR A 91 -6.68 -10.34 4.36
N GLY A 92 -5.55 -9.68 4.55
CA GLY A 92 -5.36 -8.71 5.61
C GLY A 92 -5.87 -7.33 5.23
N ALA A 93 -6.32 -6.58 6.23
CA ALA A 93 -6.55 -5.16 6.08
C ALA A 93 -5.23 -4.44 5.76
N LEU A 94 -5.26 -3.54 4.78
CA LEU A 94 -4.07 -2.82 4.35
C LEU A 94 -3.68 -1.75 5.38
N PRO A 95 -2.50 -1.82 6.01
CA PRO A 95 -2.02 -0.74 6.86
C PRO A 95 -1.54 0.45 6.01
N HIS A 96 -1.77 1.66 6.50
CA HIS A 96 -1.40 2.92 5.82
C HIS A 96 -1.91 3.02 4.36
N PRO A 97 -3.21 2.78 4.11
CA PRO A 97 -3.72 2.61 2.75
C PRO A 97 -3.49 3.84 1.87
N ALA A 98 -3.66 5.07 2.37
CA ALA A 98 -3.42 6.28 1.60
C ALA A 98 -1.96 6.35 1.07
N TYR A 99 -0.99 6.02 1.92
CA TYR A 99 0.42 6.02 1.53
C TYR A 99 0.72 4.94 0.49
N VAL A 100 0.22 3.71 0.70
CA VAL A 100 0.48 2.58 -0.21
C VAL A 100 -0.17 2.84 -1.57
N LEU A 101 -1.45 3.21 -1.59
CA LEU A 101 -2.18 3.50 -2.82
C LEU A 101 -1.59 4.71 -3.55
N GLY A 102 -1.19 5.76 -2.83
CA GLY A 102 -0.53 6.92 -3.42
C GLY A 102 0.76 6.57 -4.14
N ARG A 103 1.58 5.72 -3.53
CA ARG A 103 2.82 5.25 -4.16
C ARG A 103 2.56 4.33 -5.36
N LEU A 104 1.56 3.46 -5.26
CA LEU A 104 1.12 2.60 -6.38
C LEU A 104 0.57 3.42 -7.56
N ALA A 105 -0.15 4.50 -7.26
CA ALA A 105 -0.69 5.42 -8.27
C ALA A 105 0.34 6.41 -8.82
N GLY A 106 1.56 6.46 -8.27
CA GLY A 106 2.56 7.47 -8.62
C GLY A 106 2.18 8.90 -8.20
N ALA A 107 1.25 9.04 -7.24
CA ALA A 107 0.81 10.34 -6.75
C ALA A 107 1.92 11.01 -5.92
N ASN A 108 2.27 12.23 -6.29
CA ASN A 108 3.27 13.04 -5.57
C ASN A 108 2.68 13.82 -4.40
N ASN A 109 1.37 14.04 -4.41
CA ASN A 109 0.64 14.73 -3.36
C ASN A 109 -0.62 13.92 -3.02
N LEU A 110 -0.91 13.79 -1.73
CA LEU A 110 -2.08 13.10 -1.19
C LEU A 110 -3.06 14.06 -0.50
N VAL A 111 -2.81 15.36 -0.59
CA VAL A 111 -3.74 16.39 -0.12
C VAL A 111 -5.00 16.29 -0.99
N ASP A 112 -6.17 16.39 -0.38
CA ASP A 112 -7.47 16.29 -1.05
C ASP A 112 -7.78 14.91 -1.68
N LEU A 113 -7.01 13.86 -1.30
CA LEU A 113 -7.26 12.48 -1.68
C LEU A 113 -7.67 11.65 -0.47
N GLU A 114 -8.73 10.89 -0.63
CA GLU A 114 -9.25 9.97 0.38
C GLU A 114 -9.19 8.52 -0.08
N VAL A 115 -9.12 7.63 0.90
CA VAL A 115 -9.24 6.19 0.66
C VAL A 115 -10.71 5.82 0.68
N ALA A 116 -11.21 5.36 -0.46
CA ALA A 116 -12.57 4.90 -0.60
C ALA A 116 -12.63 3.38 -0.84
N TYR A 117 -13.80 2.80 -0.55
CA TYR A 117 -14.08 1.38 -0.75
C TYR A 117 -14.91 1.19 -2.02
N ILE A 118 -14.49 0.29 -2.89
CA ILE A 118 -15.27 -0.05 -4.08
C ILE A 118 -16.51 -0.84 -3.65
N PHE A 119 -16.32 -1.97 -2.94
CA PHE A 119 -17.36 -2.63 -2.18
C PHE A 119 -17.44 -2.00 -0.78
N PRO A 120 -18.59 -1.47 -0.33
CA PRO A 120 -18.73 -0.81 0.96
C PRO A 120 -18.45 -1.74 2.13
N LEU A 121 -17.97 -1.20 3.26
CA LEU A 121 -17.81 -1.98 4.50
C LEU A 121 -19.17 -2.42 5.09
N ALA A 122 -20.20 -1.58 4.93
CA ALA A 122 -21.58 -1.85 5.35
C ALA A 122 -22.49 -1.50 4.17
N PRO A 123 -22.65 -2.42 3.20
CA PRO A 123 -23.49 -2.16 2.03
C PRO A 123 -24.96 -2.05 2.45
N ALA A 124 -25.68 -1.11 1.83
CA ALA A 124 -27.13 -1.07 1.94
C ALA A 124 -27.76 -2.29 1.24
N ASP A 125 -28.96 -2.68 1.64
CA ASP A 125 -29.66 -3.82 1.03
C ASP A 125 -29.84 -3.70 -0.48
N THR A 126 -29.91 -2.48 -0.99
CA THR A 126 -30.02 -2.14 -2.42
C THR A 126 -28.69 -2.05 -3.15
N TRP A 127 -27.56 -2.15 -2.45
CA TRP A 127 -26.24 -2.08 -3.10
C TRP A 127 -26.08 -3.26 -4.09
N SER A 128 -25.51 -2.96 -5.26
CA SER A 128 -25.24 -3.98 -6.28
C SER A 128 -23.84 -3.82 -6.84
N GLY A 129 -23.17 -4.96 -7.05
CA GLY A 129 -21.86 -5.03 -7.72
C GLY A 129 -21.96 -5.29 -9.23
N ASP A 130 -23.12 -5.70 -9.75
CA ASP A 130 -23.32 -6.13 -11.14
C ASP A 130 -24.56 -5.50 -11.80
N ALA A 131 -25.22 -4.58 -11.12
CA ALA A 131 -26.50 -3.93 -11.50
C ALA A 131 -27.70 -4.89 -11.57
N THR A 132 -27.55 -6.16 -11.24
CA THR A 132 -28.63 -7.17 -11.36
C THR A 132 -29.01 -7.76 -10.01
N THR A 133 -28.02 -8.09 -9.18
CA THR A 133 -28.22 -8.72 -7.87
C THR A 133 -27.98 -7.69 -6.78
N VAL A 134 -29.00 -7.45 -5.95
CA VAL A 134 -28.86 -6.55 -4.79
C VAL A 134 -28.30 -7.29 -3.57
N TRP A 135 -27.67 -6.56 -2.66
CA TRP A 135 -27.01 -7.13 -1.48
C TRP A 135 -27.91 -8.01 -0.62
N ALA A 136 -29.17 -7.62 -0.46
CA ALA A 136 -30.16 -8.40 0.28
C ALA A 136 -30.40 -9.80 -0.29
N ASP A 137 -30.17 -10.00 -1.58
CA ASP A 137 -30.39 -11.29 -2.27
C ASP A 137 -29.13 -12.17 -2.27
N TYR A 138 -28.01 -11.69 -1.73
CA TYR A 138 -26.80 -12.51 -1.62
C TYR A 138 -26.98 -13.54 -0.52
N SER A 139 -26.53 -14.77 -0.74
CA SER A 139 -26.47 -15.79 0.31
C SER A 139 -25.54 -15.35 1.44
N ASP A 140 -25.75 -15.89 2.64
CA ASP A 140 -24.89 -15.62 3.81
C ASP A 140 -23.41 -15.90 3.52
N ASP A 141 -23.10 -16.97 2.80
CA ASP A 141 -21.75 -17.32 2.41
C ASP A 141 -21.14 -16.28 1.45
N ALA A 142 -21.92 -15.80 0.49
CA ALA A 142 -21.47 -14.75 -0.43
C ALA A 142 -21.25 -13.44 0.33
N GLN A 143 -22.15 -13.06 1.23
CA GLN A 143 -22.00 -11.87 2.06
C GLN A 143 -20.76 -11.96 2.95
N ASN A 144 -20.53 -13.11 3.60
CA ASN A 144 -19.36 -13.33 4.45
C ASN A 144 -18.05 -13.27 3.64
N SER A 145 -18.06 -13.85 2.45
CA SER A 145 -16.90 -13.78 1.54
C SER A 145 -16.56 -12.35 1.12
N HIS A 146 -17.57 -11.52 0.82
CA HIS A 146 -17.36 -10.11 0.50
C HIS A 146 -16.84 -9.32 1.71
N ARG A 147 -17.45 -9.52 2.90
CA ARG A 147 -17.00 -8.86 4.14
C ARG A 147 -15.54 -9.20 4.48
N ALA A 148 -15.14 -10.45 4.25
CA ALA A 148 -13.75 -10.89 4.48
C ALA A 148 -12.74 -10.16 3.58
N LEU A 149 -13.14 -9.72 2.38
CA LEU A 149 -12.27 -9.03 1.44
C LEU A 149 -12.43 -7.50 1.45
N ALA A 150 -13.39 -6.96 2.18
CA ALA A 150 -13.77 -5.55 2.12
C ALA A 150 -12.61 -4.59 2.45
N GLN A 151 -11.69 -4.96 3.33
CA GLN A 151 -10.55 -4.14 3.73
C GLN A 151 -9.23 -4.50 3.03
N THR A 152 -9.26 -5.44 2.10
CA THR A 152 -8.04 -5.85 1.37
C THR A 152 -7.62 -4.80 0.34
N LEU A 153 -6.36 -4.82 -0.02
CA LEU A 153 -5.76 -3.89 -0.99
C LEU A 153 -6.57 -3.78 -2.29
N GLY A 154 -7.11 -4.90 -2.79
CA GLY A 154 -7.88 -4.92 -4.04
C GLY A 154 -9.19 -4.15 -3.99
N ASN A 155 -9.79 -3.97 -2.82
CA ASN A 155 -11.06 -3.26 -2.66
C ASN A 155 -10.90 -1.76 -2.37
N LEU A 156 -9.66 -1.26 -2.26
CA LEU A 156 -9.39 0.13 -1.90
C LEU A 156 -8.99 0.95 -3.12
N VAL A 157 -9.41 2.21 -3.15
CA VAL A 157 -9.00 3.21 -4.14
C VAL A 157 -8.61 4.50 -3.46
N LEU A 158 -7.79 5.32 -4.14
CA LEU A 158 -7.68 6.74 -3.85
C LEU A 158 -8.65 7.49 -4.75
N LEU A 159 -9.35 8.42 -4.16
CA LEU A 159 -10.35 9.23 -4.83
C LEU A 159 -10.26 10.67 -4.31
N GLU A 160 -10.52 11.63 -5.15
CA GLU A 160 -10.62 13.04 -4.76
C GLU A 160 -11.76 13.20 -3.74
N GLU A 161 -11.56 14.03 -2.72
CA GLU A 161 -12.49 14.21 -1.59
C GLU A 161 -13.94 14.43 -2.05
N HIS A 162 -14.16 15.33 -3.03
CA HIS A 162 -15.48 15.62 -3.57
C HIS A 162 -16.16 14.46 -4.32
N LEU A 163 -15.38 13.47 -4.79
CA LEU A 163 -15.88 12.22 -5.38
C LEU A 163 -16.06 11.16 -4.31
N ALA A 164 -15.18 11.12 -3.30
CA ALA A 164 -15.20 10.13 -2.23
C ALA A 164 -16.47 10.23 -1.37
N GLU A 165 -16.90 11.44 -1.03
CA GLU A 165 -18.16 11.68 -0.30
C GLU A 165 -19.38 11.08 -1.02
N ARG A 166 -19.40 11.15 -2.35
CA ARG A 166 -20.48 10.60 -3.18
C ARG A 166 -20.39 9.08 -3.38
N ALA A 167 -19.23 8.51 -3.13
CA ALA A 167 -18.99 7.08 -3.32
C ALA A 167 -19.49 6.22 -2.16
N ILE A 168 -19.81 6.79 -1.00
CA ILE A 168 -20.09 6.04 0.23
C ILE A 168 -21.19 4.99 0.01
N ASP A 169 -22.36 5.40 -0.48
CA ASP A 169 -23.55 4.55 -0.62
C ASP A 169 -23.85 4.14 -2.07
N ALA A 170 -23.07 4.63 -3.04
CA ALA A 170 -23.32 4.37 -4.45
C ALA A 170 -23.09 2.89 -4.82
N SER A 171 -23.91 2.36 -5.73
CA SER A 171 -23.69 1.05 -6.36
C SER A 171 -22.36 1.03 -7.12
N PHE A 172 -21.87 -0.17 -7.46
CA PHE A 172 -20.63 -0.25 -8.23
C PHE A 172 -20.73 0.47 -9.59
N VAL A 173 -21.83 0.29 -10.29
CA VAL A 173 -22.04 0.92 -11.62
C VAL A 173 -22.03 2.46 -11.51
N GLU A 174 -22.70 3.01 -10.48
CA GLU A 174 -22.66 4.47 -10.25
C GLU A 174 -21.25 4.95 -9.91
N LYS A 175 -20.50 4.22 -9.07
CA LYS A 175 -19.10 4.54 -8.77
C LYS A 175 -18.26 4.51 -10.04
N ARG A 176 -18.38 3.46 -10.83
CA ARG A 176 -17.64 3.27 -12.08
C ARG A 176 -17.88 4.42 -13.05
N ASP A 177 -19.14 4.66 -13.40
CA ASP A 177 -19.50 5.54 -14.52
C ASP A 177 -19.51 7.02 -14.13
N ALA A 178 -19.89 7.35 -12.89
CA ALA A 178 -20.06 8.73 -12.46
C ALA A 178 -18.91 9.29 -11.59
N LEU A 179 -18.11 8.44 -10.97
CA LEU A 179 -17.06 8.85 -10.03
C LEU A 179 -15.69 8.42 -10.51
N PHE A 180 -15.42 7.11 -10.67
CA PHE A 180 -14.09 6.61 -11.04
C PHE A 180 -13.67 7.08 -12.43
N ALA A 181 -14.60 7.15 -13.38
CA ALA A 181 -14.35 7.69 -14.72
C ALA A 181 -13.90 9.17 -14.72
N LYS A 182 -14.21 9.91 -13.66
CA LYS A 182 -13.84 11.34 -13.51
C LYS A 182 -12.60 11.58 -12.67
N SER A 183 -12.09 10.55 -12.01
CA SER A 183 -10.89 10.67 -11.18
C SER A 183 -9.67 11.02 -12.03
N GLU A 184 -8.80 11.86 -11.53
CA GLU A 184 -7.49 12.14 -12.14
C GLU A 184 -6.47 11.02 -11.89
N ILE A 185 -6.78 10.10 -10.96
CA ILE A 185 -5.92 8.98 -10.58
C ILE A 185 -6.10 7.82 -11.54
N ALA A 186 -5.07 7.54 -12.35
CA ALA A 186 -5.10 6.47 -13.36
C ALA A 186 -5.49 5.11 -12.74
N LEU A 187 -4.87 4.73 -11.59
CA LEU A 187 -5.15 3.49 -10.88
C LEU A 187 -6.63 3.33 -10.47
N THR A 188 -7.34 4.43 -10.27
CA THR A 188 -8.77 4.47 -9.99
C THR A 188 -9.58 4.37 -11.27
N ARG A 189 -9.18 5.07 -12.34
CA ARG A 189 -9.85 4.97 -13.64
C ARG A 189 -9.76 3.58 -14.25
N ASP A 190 -8.68 2.83 -14.04
CA ASP A 190 -8.52 1.46 -14.56
C ASP A 190 -9.65 0.52 -14.12
N ILE A 191 -10.35 0.85 -13.01
CA ILE A 191 -11.50 0.07 -12.52
C ILE A 191 -12.70 0.19 -13.47
N THR A 192 -12.79 1.25 -14.27
CA THR A 192 -13.89 1.45 -15.22
C THR A 192 -13.95 0.41 -16.33
N GLU A 193 -12.87 -0.33 -16.54
CA GLU A 193 -12.82 -1.45 -17.48
C GLU A 193 -13.49 -2.73 -16.93
N THR A 194 -13.92 -2.69 -15.65
CA THR A 194 -14.54 -3.85 -14.99
C THR A 194 -16.07 -3.72 -15.04
N ASP A 195 -16.75 -4.73 -15.56
CA ASP A 195 -18.21 -4.70 -15.70
C ASP A 195 -18.94 -4.93 -14.37
N ALA A 196 -18.39 -5.78 -13.49
CA ALA A 196 -18.99 -6.14 -12.21
C ALA A 196 -17.94 -6.21 -11.10
N TRP A 197 -18.34 -5.83 -9.87
CA TRP A 197 -17.48 -5.83 -8.70
C TRP A 197 -17.94 -6.84 -7.67
N GLY A 198 -17.18 -7.91 -7.53
CA GLY A 198 -17.42 -8.98 -6.59
C GLY A 198 -16.11 -9.55 -6.05
N THR A 199 -16.19 -10.63 -5.30
CA THR A 199 -15.02 -11.27 -4.66
C THR A 199 -13.92 -11.66 -5.65
N ALA A 200 -14.29 -12.08 -6.86
CA ALA A 200 -13.33 -12.42 -7.91
C ALA A 200 -12.56 -11.19 -8.41
N ALA A 201 -13.25 -10.06 -8.65
CA ALA A 201 -12.61 -8.81 -9.07
C ALA A 201 -11.68 -8.26 -7.96
N ILE A 202 -12.13 -8.28 -6.70
CA ILE A 202 -11.32 -7.89 -5.55
C ILE A 202 -10.06 -8.75 -5.46
N ALA A 203 -10.20 -10.07 -5.57
CA ALA A 203 -9.07 -11.00 -5.49
C ALA A 203 -8.07 -10.79 -6.63
N ALA A 204 -8.54 -10.66 -7.87
CA ALA A 204 -7.69 -10.42 -9.03
C ALA A 204 -6.92 -9.10 -8.90
N ARG A 205 -7.60 -8.01 -8.49
CA ARG A 205 -6.95 -6.72 -8.28
C ARG A 205 -5.97 -6.77 -7.09
N THR A 206 -6.30 -7.51 -6.02
CA THR A 206 -5.36 -7.70 -4.89
C THR A 206 -4.06 -8.33 -5.38
N VAL A 207 -4.12 -9.36 -6.23
CA VAL A 207 -2.93 -10.00 -6.81
C VAL A 207 -2.12 -8.99 -7.63
N ALA A 208 -2.75 -8.28 -8.56
CA ALA A 208 -2.08 -7.32 -9.44
C ALA A 208 -1.39 -6.20 -8.63
N LEU A 209 -2.10 -5.61 -7.67
CA LEU A 209 -1.53 -4.55 -6.82
C LEU A 209 -0.46 -5.07 -5.85
N THR A 210 -0.53 -6.34 -5.44
CA THR A 210 0.52 -6.97 -4.62
C THR A 210 1.82 -7.11 -5.41
N GLU A 211 1.78 -7.50 -6.68
CA GLU A 211 3.00 -7.57 -7.51
C GLU A 211 3.58 -6.16 -7.76
N ALA A 212 2.74 -5.17 -8.02
CA ALA A 212 3.19 -3.77 -8.10
C ALA A 212 3.80 -3.28 -6.77
N PHE A 213 3.20 -3.65 -5.64
CA PHE A 213 3.76 -3.38 -4.31
C PHE A 213 5.16 -3.97 -4.15
N LEU A 214 5.36 -5.24 -4.50
CA LEU A 214 6.65 -5.92 -4.37
C LEU A 214 7.73 -5.30 -5.28
N ALA A 215 7.34 -4.75 -6.42
CA ALA A 215 8.25 -4.03 -7.31
C ALA A 215 8.70 -2.68 -6.72
N ILE A 216 7.81 -1.94 -6.06
CA ILE A 216 8.13 -0.64 -5.44
C ILE A 216 8.93 -0.81 -4.13
N TRP A 217 8.59 -1.83 -3.35
CA TRP A 217 9.25 -2.14 -2.08
C TRP A 217 9.92 -3.53 -2.12
N PRO A 218 11.05 -3.66 -2.83
CA PRO A 218 11.74 -4.93 -2.99
C PRO A 218 12.33 -5.44 -1.65
N ARG A 219 12.60 -6.74 -1.63
CA ARG A 219 13.28 -7.40 -0.51
C ARG A 219 14.77 -7.02 -0.43
#